data_d3a22065b555dad1a0f6b5e8c72a26aa
#
_entry.id   d3a22065b555dad1a0f6b5e8c72a26aa
#
_cell.length_a   1.000
_cell.length_b   1.000
_cell.length_c   1.000
_cell.angle_alpha   90.00
_cell.angle_beta   90.00
_cell.angle_gamma   90.00
#
_symmetry.space_group_name_H-M   'P 1'
#
loop_
_entity.id
_entity.type
_entity.pdbx_description
1 polymer ?
#
loop_
_entity_poly.entity_id
_entity_poly.type
_entity_poly.pdbx_seq_one_letter_code
_entity_poly.pdbx_strand_id
1 'polypeptide(L)'
;MGTDLQKIELTTPGKDIESYLACVHSIPILTPEQEKELAHKLYDNDDLDAARQLVISHLRFVVHIARSYQGYGLPIGDIIQEGNVGLMKAVDRFDPNRGVKLVSFAVHWIKAEIHEYILKNWRLVKIATTKAQRKLFFNLRSKKKSLEWLTKEEAEKIAEDLNVQVKDVLHMENRLSSNDSSFDAPVNTGDGESEIMAPSQYLED
;
A
#
# COMPACT_ATOMS: atom_id res chain seq x y z
N MET A 1 26.33 -12.13 -24.01
CA MET A 1 25.01 -12.69 -24.35
C MET A 1 23.96 -11.74 -23.80
N GLY A 2 23.42 -10.87 -24.66
CA GLY A 2 22.34 -9.96 -24.30
C GLY A 2 21.08 -10.77 -23.97
N THR A 3 20.65 -10.73 -22.77
CA THR A 3 19.38 -11.33 -22.33
C THR A 3 18.26 -10.59 -23.06
N ASP A 4 17.59 -11.29 -23.95
CA ASP A 4 16.53 -10.75 -24.83
C ASP A 4 15.26 -10.46 -23.99
N LEU A 5 15.32 -9.42 -23.15
CA LEU A 5 14.19 -8.92 -22.35
C LEU A 5 13.15 -8.18 -23.21
N GLN A 6 13.39 -8.07 -24.53
CA GLN A 6 12.56 -7.31 -25.46
C GLN A 6 11.17 -7.92 -25.74
N LYS A 7 10.87 -9.12 -25.24
CA LYS A 7 9.61 -9.84 -25.53
C LYS A 7 8.82 -10.27 -24.30
N ILE A 8 9.07 -9.72 -23.13
CA ILE A 8 8.20 -10.00 -21.99
C ILE A 8 6.97 -9.12 -22.13
N GLU A 9 5.91 -9.65 -22.74
CA GLU A 9 4.57 -9.08 -22.65
C GLU A 9 4.10 -9.23 -21.20
N LEU A 10 4.37 -8.20 -20.39
CA LEU A 10 3.82 -8.11 -19.03
C LEU A 10 2.30 -7.99 -19.13
N THR A 11 1.59 -9.08 -18.91
CA THR A 11 0.14 -9.04 -18.78
C THR A 11 -0.23 -8.14 -17.62
N THR A 12 -1.26 -7.32 -17.81
CA THR A 12 -1.74 -6.40 -16.76
C THR A 12 -2.31 -7.25 -15.60
N PRO A 13 -1.92 -7.04 -14.33
CA PRO A 13 -2.35 -7.89 -13.20
C PRO A 13 -3.86 -7.83 -12.89
N GLY A 14 -4.64 -7.04 -13.63
CA GLY A 14 -6.07 -6.87 -13.39
C GLY A 14 -6.97 -7.98 -13.95
N LYS A 15 -6.53 -8.77 -14.93
CA LYS A 15 -7.36 -9.84 -15.54
C LYS A 15 -6.96 -11.24 -15.10
N ASP A 16 -5.66 -11.48 -14.89
CA ASP A 16 -5.11 -12.75 -14.44
C ASP A 16 -3.83 -12.49 -13.64
N ILE A 17 -4.02 -12.41 -12.33
CA ILE A 17 -2.91 -12.15 -11.41
C ILE A 17 -1.91 -13.31 -11.36
N GLU A 18 -2.38 -14.56 -11.53
CA GLU A 18 -1.51 -15.73 -11.48
C GLU A 18 -0.57 -15.75 -12.68
N SER A 19 -1.07 -15.43 -13.86
CA SER A 19 -0.26 -15.28 -15.08
C SER A 19 0.77 -14.16 -14.93
N TYR A 20 0.39 -13.01 -14.37
CA TYR A 20 1.34 -11.94 -14.06
C TYR A 20 2.42 -12.39 -13.08
N LEU A 21 2.05 -13.07 -11.99
CA LEU A 21 3.01 -13.58 -11.00
C LEU A 21 3.96 -14.62 -11.61
N ALA A 22 3.46 -15.52 -12.45
CA ALA A 22 4.29 -16.48 -13.16
C ALA A 22 5.30 -15.78 -14.07
N CYS A 23 4.86 -14.77 -14.82
CA CYS A 23 5.72 -13.95 -15.67
C CYS A 23 6.81 -13.24 -14.85
N VAL A 24 6.44 -12.56 -13.76
CA VAL A 24 7.40 -11.88 -12.86
C VAL A 24 8.43 -12.86 -12.26
N HIS A 25 7.99 -14.08 -11.91
CA HIS A 25 8.89 -15.10 -11.38
C HIS A 25 9.81 -15.73 -12.43
N SER A 26 9.50 -15.64 -13.71
CA SER A 26 10.37 -16.13 -14.79
C SER A 26 11.54 -15.17 -15.11
N ILE A 27 11.44 -13.90 -14.69
CA ILE A 27 12.46 -12.89 -14.94
C ILE A 27 13.74 -13.21 -14.15
N PRO A 28 14.91 -13.23 -14.78
CA PRO A 28 16.18 -13.50 -14.09
C PRO A 28 16.51 -12.37 -13.10
N ILE A 29 17.11 -12.74 -11.97
CA ILE A 29 17.59 -11.78 -10.97
C ILE A 29 18.94 -11.24 -11.45
N LEU A 30 19.14 -9.94 -11.38
CA LEU A 30 20.41 -9.30 -11.69
C LEU A 30 21.48 -9.64 -10.65
N THR A 31 22.72 -9.80 -11.09
CA THR A 31 23.85 -9.82 -10.17
C THR A 31 24.13 -8.40 -9.64
N PRO A 32 24.80 -8.25 -8.47
CA PRO A 32 25.14 -6.92 -7.94
C PRO A 32 25.96 -6.07 -8.91
N GLU A 33 26.80 -6.70 -9.72
CA GLU A 33 27.64 -6.04 -10.73
C GLU A 33 26.78 -5.50 -11.88
N GLN A 34 25.82 -6.31 -12.38
CA GLN A 34 24.87 -5.91 -13.42
C GLN A 34 23.94 -4.80 -12.95
N GLU A 35 23.44 -4.90 -11.70
CA GLU A 35 22.61 -3.85 -11.12
C GLU A 35 23.37 -2.52 -11.09
N LYS A 36 24.63 -2.55 -10.63
CA LYS A 36 25.47 -1.37 -10.57
C LYS A 36 25.78 -0.79 -11.95
N GLU A 37 26.11 -1.63 -12.93
CA GLU A 37 26.36 -1.20 -14.31
C GLU A 37 25.14 -0.53 -14.93
N LEU A 38 23.96 -1.13 -14.80
CA LEU A 38 22.70 -0.55 -15.29
C LEU A 38 22.36 0.76 -14.57
N ALA A 39 22.59 0.82 -13.26
CA ALA A 39 22.36 2.04 -12.49
C ALA A 39 23.28 3.19 -12.93
N HIS A 40 24.56 2.91 -13.26
CA HIS A 40 25.47 3.93 -13.81
C HIS A 40 25.05 4.35 -15.21
N LYS A 41 24.63 3.42 -16.10
CA LYS A 41 24.12 3.76 -17.43
C LYS A 41 22.91 4.72 -17.34
N LEU A 42 22.01 4.44 -16.42
CA LEU A 42 20.88 5.34 -16.18
C LEU A 42 21.32 6.69 -15.63
N TYR A 43 22.17 6.69 -14.61
CA TYR A 43 22.58 7.91 -13.90
C TYR A 43 23.42 8.87 -14.77
N ASP A 44 24.35 8.32 -15.57
CA ASP A 44 25.31 9.10 -16.38
C ASP A 44 24.73 9.49 -17.74
N ASN A 45 23.87 8.65 -18.34
CA ASN A 45 23.43 8.79 -19.72
C ASN A 45 21.90 8.89 -19.91
N ASP A 46 21.11 8.89 -18.84
CA ASP A 46 19.63 8.84 -18.88
C ASP A 46 19.11 7.66 -19.75
N ASP A 47 19.80 6.49 -19.69
CA ASP A 47 19.46 5.33 -20.50
C ASP A 47 18.14 4.70 -20.02
N LEU A 48 17.08 4.91 -20.81
CA LEU A 48 15.74 4.37 -20.52
C LEU A 48 15.67 2.85 -20.61
N ASP A 49 16.51 2.20 -21.43
CA ASP A 49 16.55 0.75 -21.51
C ASP A 49 17.20 0.15 -20.24
N ALA A 50 18.22 0.81 -19.70
CA ALA A 50 18.78 0.46 -18.40
C ALA A 50 17.76 0.64 -17.27
N ALA A 51 17.01 1.74 -17.25
CA ALA A 51 15.92 1.96 -16.30
C ALA A 51 14.85 0.86 -16.38
N ARG A 52 14.41 0.50 -17.61
CA ARG A 52 13.44 -0.56 -17.85
C ARG A 52 13.94 -1.90 -17.32
N GLN A 53 15.19 -2.26 -17.58
CA GLN A 53 15.77 -3.51 -17.09
C GLN A 53 15.84 -3.55 -15.56
N LEU A 54 16.23 -2.46 -14.91
CA LEU A 54 16.22 -2.33 -13.46
C LEU A 54 14.82 -2.53 -12.89
N VAL A 55 13.80 -1.87 -13.44
CA VAL A 55 12.42 -2.01 -12.98
C VAL A 55 11.93 -3.45 -13.15
N ILE A 56 12.05 -4.03 -14.35
CA ILE A 56 11.55 -5.38 -14.65
C ILE A 56 12.19 -6.42 -13.73
N SER A 57 13.48 -6.34 -13.50
CA SER A 57 14.21 -7.31 -12.66
C SER A 57 13.83 -7.23 -11.17
N HIS A 58 13.25 -6.10 -10.72
CA HIS A 58 12.85 -5.88 -9.33
C HIS A 58 11.33 -6.01 -9.08
N LEU A 59 10.51 -6.33 -10.09
CA LEU A 59 9.06 -6.53 -9.93
C LEU A 59 8.72 -7.61 -8.90
N ARG A 60 9.52 -8.67 -8.80
CA ARG A 60 9.36 -9.71 -7.79
C ARG A 60 9.44 -9.16 -6.37
N PHE A 61 10.29 -8.18 -6.14
CA PHE A 61 10.42 -7.52 -4.85
C PHE A 61 9.17 -6.69 -4.51
N VAL A 62 8.60 -5.99 -5.51
CA VAL A 62 7.33 -5.27 -5.35
C VAL A 62 6.21 -6.22 -4.95
N VAL A 63 6.06 -7.35 -5.64
CA VAL A 63 5.06 -8.39 -5.31
C VAL A 63 5.22 -8.87 -3.87
N HIS A 64 6.46 -9.11 -3.42
CA HIS A 64 6.72 -9.53 -2.04
C HIS A 64 6.24 -8.50 -1.01
N ILE A 65 6.52 -7.21 -1.25
CA ILE A 65 6.04 -6.13 -0.37
C ILE A 65 4.51 -6.02 -0.43
N ALA A 66 3.93 -6.01 -1.63
CA ALA A 66 2.49 -5.84 -1.82
C ALA A 66 1.66 -6.91 -1.09
N ARG A 67 2.14 -8.16 -1.05
CA ARG A 67 1.49 -9.26 -0.32
C ARG A 67 1.32 -8.97 1.18
N SER A 68 2.20 -8.19 1.80
CA SER A 68 2.06 -7.80 3.21
C SER A 68 0.88 -6.87 3.48
N TYR A 69 0.26 -6.32 2.42
CA TYR A 69 -0.87 -5.40 2.50
C TYR A 69 -2.20 -6.00 2.05
N GLN A 70 -2.28 -7.32 1.80
CA GLN A 70 -3.54 -7.99 1.41
C GLN A 70 -4.67 -7.85 2.44
N GLY A 71 -4.34 -7.67 3.72
CA GLY A 71 -5.32 -7.57 4.81
C GLY A 71 -6.17 -6.29 4.82
N TYR A 72 -5.95 -5.35 3.89
CA TYR A 72 -6.70 -4.10 3.82
C TYR A 72 -7.97 -4.18 2.94
N GLY A 73 -8.26 -5.33 2.32
CA GLY A 73 -9.49 -5.54 1.54
C GLY A 73 -9.47 -4.91 0.14
N LEU A 74 -8.32 -4.41 -0.32
CA LEU A 74 -8.16 -3.86 -1.66
C LEU A 74 -7.64 -4.93 -2.63
N PRO A 75 -7.93 -4.82 -3.94
CA PRO A 75 -7.43 -5.74 -4.96
C PRO A 75 -5.90 -5.78 -4.95
N ILE A 76 -5.32 -6.98 -4.82
CA ILE A 76 -3.86 -7.12 -4.76
C ILE A 76 -3.17 -6.66 -6.04
N GLY A 77 -3.84 -6.78 -7.19
CA GLY A 77 -3.35 -6.29 -8.47
C GLY A 77 -3.08 -4.78 -8.44
N ASP A 78 -4.00 -4.01 -7.88
CA ASP A 78 -3.87 -2.57 -7.77
C ASP A 78 -2.74 -2.18 -6.81
N ILE A 79 -2.65 -2.88 -5.66
CA ILE A 79 -1.55 -2.67 -4.70
C ILE A 79 -0.18 -2.94 -5.35
N ILE A 80 -0.08 -3.98 -6.19
CA ILE A 80 1.14 -4.28 -6.95
C ILE A 80 1.45 -3.15 -7.93
N GLN A 81 0.46 -2.63 -8.67
CA GLN A 81 0.70 -1.55 -9.64
C GLN A 81 1.15 -0.27 -8.96
N GLU A 82 0.54 0.11 -7.86
CA GLU A 82 1.02 1.26 -7.08
C GLU A 82 2.44 1.03 -6.54
N GLY A 83 2.74 -0.20 -6.12
CA GLY A 83 4.11 -0.58 -5.77
C GLY A 83 5.08 -0.45 -6.94
N ASN A 84 4.67 -0.82 -8.17
CA ASN A 84 5.47 -0.65 -9.38
C ASN A 84 5.72 0.84 -9.68
N VAL A 85 4.71 1.71 -9.49
CA VAL A 85 4.90 3.16 -9.60
C VAL A 85 5.95 3.65 -8.59
N GLY A 86 5.89 3.14 -7.35
CA GLY A 86 6.90 3.44 -6.33
C GLY A 86 8.31 2.98 -6.74
N LEU A 87 8.43 1.78 -7.32
CA LEU A 87 9.71 1.26 -7.83
C LEU A 87 10.24 2.14 -8.97
N MET A 88 9.40 2.54 -9.93
CA MET A 88 9.82 3.43 -11.03
C MET A 88 10.34 4.77 -10.50
N LYS A 89 9.64 5.39 -9.55
CA LYS A 89 10.10 6.62 -8.89
C LYS A 89 11.43 6.44 -8.14
N ALA A 90 11.65 5.24 -7.57
CA ALA A 90 12.91 4.93 -6.91
C ALA A 90 14.05 4.79 -7.90
N VAL A 91 13.84 4.08 -9.02
CA VAL A 91 14.86 3.90 -10.08
C VAL A 91 15.27 5.23 -10.68
N ASP A 92 14.29 6.10 -10.99
CA ASP A 92 14.52 7.46 -11.52
C ASP A 92 15.42 8.34 -10.61
N ARG A 93 15.33 8.14 -9.30
CA ARG A 93 16.04 8.95 -8.29
C ARG A 93 17.22 8.25 -7.63
N PHE A 94 17.57 7.07 -8.12
CA PHE A 94 18.63 6.27 -7.54
C PHE A 94 20.02 6.79 -7.93
N ASP A 95 20.84 7.05 -6.91
CA ASP A 95 22.24 7.44 -7.08
C ASP A 95 23.16 6.25 -6.74
N PRO A 96 23.79 5.60 -7.73
CA PRO A 96 24.65 4.43 -7.52
C PRO A 96 25.93 4.75 -6.74
N ASN A 97 26.32 6.02 -6.66
CA ASN A 97 27.55 6.46 -5.98
C ASN A 97 27.42 6.49 -4.46
N ARG A 98 26.20 6.41 -3.92
CA ARG A 98 25.95 6.42 -2.47
C ARG A 98 26.25 5.12 -1.75
N GLY A 99 26.65 4.05 -2.45
CA GLY A 99 27.00 2.77 -1.84
C GLY A 99 25.81 1.98 -1.24
N VAL A 100 24.59 2.39 -1.52
CA VAL A 100 23.36 1.71 -1.07
C VAL A 100 22.81 0.85 -2.20
N LYS A 101 22.30 -0.35 -1.90
CA LYS A 101 21.62 -1.20 -2.90
C LYS A 101 20.28 -0.59 -3.32
N LEU A 102 19.91 -0.74 -4.58
CA LEU A 102 18.63 -0.25 -5.11
C LEU A 102 17.44 -0.77 -4.30
N VAL A 103 17.42 -2.04 -3.93
CA VAL A 103 16.35 -2.65 -3.11
C VAL A 103 16.14 -1.92 -1.79
N SER A 104 17.22 -1.56 -1.10
CA SER A 104 17.15 -0.85 0.19
C SER A 104 16.62 0.57 0.04
N PHE A 105 16.91 1.24 -1.06
CA PHE A 105 16.37 2.55 -1.38
C PHE A 105 14.91 2.46 -1.84
N ALA A 106 14.60 1.51 -2.75
CA ALA A 106 13.28 1.38 -3.36
C ALA A 106 12.18 0.98 -2.35
N VAL A 107 12.51 0.22 -1.29
CA VAL A 107 11.50 -0.23 -0.31
C VAL A 107 10.69 0.93 0.28
N HIS A 108 11.32 2.08 0.50
CA HIS A 108 10.66 3.26 1.06
C HIS A 108 9.68 3.90 0.07
N TRP A 109 10.07 3.97 -1.20
CA TRP A 109 9.23 4.49 -2.28
C TRP A 109 8.04 3.58 -2.56
N ILE A 110 8.28 2.27 -2.66
CA ILE A 110 7.24 1.26 -2.88
C ILE A 110 6.20 1.32 -1.74
N LYS A 111 6.65 1.31 -0.49
CA LYS A 111 5.75 1.41 0.66
C LYS A 111 4.99 2.74 0.70
N ALA A 112 5.62 3.84 0.33
CA ALA A 112 4.98 5.15 0.32
C ALA A 112 3.79 5.20 -0.66
N GLU A 113 3.96 4.72 -1.90
CA GLU A 113 2.89 4.67 -2.90
C GLU A 113 1.78 3.70 -2.48
N ILE A 114 2.12 2.51 -2.00
CA ILE A 114 1.13 1.54 -1.48
C ILE A 114 0.33 2.15 -0.31
N HIS A 115 0.99 2.80 0.63
CA HIS A 115 0.32 3.45 1.76
C HIS A 115 -0.62 4.58 1.30
N GLU A 116 -0.17 5.41 0.37
CA GLU A 116 -1.02 6.50 -0.16
C GLU A 116 -2.25 5.93 -0.88
N TYR A 117 -2.07 4.88 -1.69
CA TYR A 117 -3.16 4.19 -2.37
C TYR A 117 -4.18 3.61 -1.38
N ILE A 118 -3.70 2.89 -0.34
CA ILE A 118 -4.56 2.31 0.69
C ILE A 118 -5.36 3.40 1.41
N LEU A 119 -4.69 4.46 1.89
CA LEU A 119 -5.37 5.56 2.60
C LEU A 119 -6.41 6.29 1.74
N LYS A 120 -6.22 6.31 0.44
CA LYS A 120 -7.12 6.96 -0.51
C LYS A 120 -8.34 6.11 -0.84
N ASN A 121 -8.17 4.79 -0.92
CA ASN A 121 -9.18 3.88 -1.48
C ASN A 121 -9.80 2.91 -0.46
N TRP A 122 -9.35 2.91 0.80
CA TRP A 122 -9.83 1.97 1.81
C TRP A 122 -11.32 2.15 2.13
N ARG A 123 -11.82 3.40 2.12
CA ARG A 123 -13.23 3.75 2.32
C ARG A 123 -13.61 4.98 1.49
N LEU A 124 -14.92 5.19 1.28
CA LEU A 124 -15.46 6.37 0.60
C LEU A 124 -15.04 7.66 1.31
N VAL A 125 -15.16 7.68 2.65
CA VAL A 125 -14.73 8.81 3.48
C VAL A 125 -13.30 8.61 3.95
N LYS A 126 -12.43 9.59 3.72
CA LYS A 126 -11.03 9.54 4.18
C LYS A 126 -10.95 9.53 5.70
N ILE A 127 -10.39 8.47 6.26
CA ILE A 127 -10.29 8.28 7.71
C ILE A 127 -9.04 8.93 8.31
N ALA A 128 -7.92 8.89 7.58
CA ALA A 128 -6.63 9.33 8.08
C ALA A 128 -6.08 10.52 7.27
N THR A 129 -6.32 11.73 7.74
CA THR A 129 -5.90 12.98 7.09
C THR A 129 -4.62 13.58 7.68
N THR A 130 -4.39 13.41 9.00
CA THR A 130 -3.20 13.92 9.69
C THR A 130 -2.07 12.89 9.73
N LYS A 131 -0.84 13.34 9.99
CA LYS A 131 0.32 12.45 10.16
C LYS A 131 0.12 11.44 11.29
N ALA A 132 -0.45 11.86 12.42
CA ALA A 132 -0.76 11.00 13.55
C ALA A 132 -1.78 9.91 13.18
N GLN A 133 -2.86 10.28 12.50
CA GLN A 133 -3.90 9.36 12.05
C GLN A 133 -3.36 8.35 11.02
N ARG A 134 -2.52 8.77 10.06
CA ARG A 134 -1.86 7.87 9.10
C ARG A 134 -0.96 6.86 9.81
N LYS A 135 -0.20 7.29 10.80
CA LYS A 135 0.66 6.42 11.60
C LYS A 135 -0.16 5.39 12.39
N LEU A 136 -1.24 5.84 13.00
CA LEU A 136 -2.17 4.98 13.74
C LEU A 136 -2.88 3.98 12.82
N PHE A 137 -3.33 4.40 11.64
CA PHE A 137 -4.02 3.53 10.69
C PHE A 137 -3.24 2.23 10.39
N PHE A 138 -1.94 2.34 10.15
CA PHE A 138 -1.11 1.17 9.82
C PHE A 138 -0.61 0.39 11.05
N ASN A 139 -0.51 1.04 12.22
CA ASN A 139 0.14 0.42 13.38
C ASN A 139 -0.84 0.02 14.49
N LEU A 140 -2.03 0.63 14.59
CA LEU A 140 -2.96 0.39 15.68
C LEU A 140 -3.38 -1.08 15.76
N ARG A 141 -3.72 -1.68 14.62
CA ARG A 141 -4.16 -3.08 14.57
C ARG A 141 -3.08 -4.06 15.02
N SER A 142 -1.82 -3.82 14.68
CA SER A 142 -0.70 -4.68 15.09
C SER A 142 -0.31 -4.51 16.56
N LYS A 143 -0.61 -3.34 17.14
CA LYS A 143 -0.33 -3.02 18.54
C LYS A 143 -1.46 -3.46 19.48
N LYS A 144 -2.67 -3.63 18.97
CA LYS A 144 -3.83 -4.08 19.74
C LYS A 144 -3.72 -5.58 20.02
N LYS A 145 -3.78 -5.96 21.30
CA LYS A 145 -3.64 -7.36 21.76
C LYS A 145 -4.95 -8.12 21.78
N SER A 146 -6.09 -7.42 21.95
CA SER A 146 -7.43 -8.01 22.02
C SER A 146 -8.32 -7.46 20.89
N LEU A 147 -9.43 -8.14 20.63
CA LEU A 147 -10.48 -7.64 19.73
C LEU A 147 -11.43 -6.65 20.40
N GLU A 148 -11.36 -6.55 21.72
CA GLU A 148 -12.18 -5.64 22.53
C GLU A 148 -11.70 -4.19 22.39
N TRP A 149 -12.50 -3.24 22.88
CA TRP A 149 -12.09 -1.83 22.92
C TRP A 149 -10.83 -1.65 23.76
N LEU A 150 -10.00 -0.69 23.35
CA LEU A 150 -8.76 -0.38 24.07
C LEU A 150 -9.09 0.16 25.47
N THR A 151 -8.41 -0.40 26.46
CA THR A 151 -8.40 0.19 27.78
C THR A 151 -7.60 1.50 27.77
N LYS A 152 -7.86 2.37 28.77
CA LYS A 152 -7.13 3.63 28.88
C LYS A 152 -5.62 3.43 28.95
N GLU A 153 -5.18 2.42 29.70
CA GLU A 153 -3.76 2.09 29.86
C GLU A 153 -3.12 1.59 28.54
N GLU A 154 -3.85 0.81 27.74
CA GLU A 154 -3.39 0.35 26.42
C GLU A 154 -3.29 1.51 25.43
N ALA A 155 -4.29 2.41 25.47
CA ALA A 155 -4.27 3.60 24.62
C ALA A 155 -3.10 4.54 24.98
N GLU A 156 -2.76 4.70 26.26
CA GLU A 156 -1.62 5.48 26.72
C GLU A 156 -0.28 4.85 26.24
N LYS A 157 -0.11 3.53 26.38
CA LYS A 157 1.07 2.81 25.88
C LYS A 157 1.25 2.93 24.38
N ILE A 158 0.16 2.77 23.62
CA ILE A 158 0.19 2.93 22.16
C ILE A 158 0.54 4.37 21.77
N ALA A 159 -0.01 5.35 22.49
CA ALA A 159 0.27 6.76 22.26
C ALA A 159 1.75 7.10 22.49
N GLU A 160 2.33 6.57 23.56
CA GLU A 160 3.77 6.72 23.87
C GLU A 160 4.64 6.05 22.81
N ASP A 161 4.39 4.76 22.50
CA ASP A 161 5.13 3.98 21.50
C ASP A 161 5.14 4.66 20.12
N LEU A 162 4.00 5.25 19.74
CA LEU A 162 3.84 5.89 18.44
C LEU A 162 4.09 7.39 18.46
N ASN A 163 4.40 7.97 19.62
CA ASN A 163 4.57 9.42 19.80
C ASN A 163 3.39 10.21 19.18
N VAL A 164 2.18 9.90 19.64
CA VAL A 164 0.91 10.54 19.27
C VAL A 164 0.09 10.84 20.51
N GLN A 165 -0.95 11.66 20.39
CA GLN A 165 -1.83 11.95 21.53
C GLN A 165 -2.77 10.77 21.80
N VAL A 166 -3.09 10.50 23.06
CA VAL A 166 -4.06 9.46 23.48
C VAL A 166 -5.43 9.69 22.84
N LYS A 167 -5.83 10.95 22.73
CA LYS A 167 -7.07 11.35 22.04
C LYS A 167 -7.12 10.85 20.59
N ASP A 168 -6.01 10.96 19.87
CA ASP A 168 -5.91 10.48 18.48
C ASP A 168 -6.06 8.97 18.40
N VAL A 169 -5.50 8.23 19.36
CA VAL A 169 -5.60 6.75 19.43
C VAL A 169 -7.06 6.32 19.59
N LEU A 170 -7.77 6.86 20.59
CA LEU A 170 -9.18 6.54 20.85
C LEU A 170 -10.09 6.95 19.69
N HIS A 171 -9.85 8.14 19.12
CA HIS A 171 -10.60 8.61 17.98
C HIS A 171 -10.37 7.72 16.72
N MET A 172 -9.14 7.27 16.52
CA MET A 172 -8.82 6.39 15.40
C MET A 172 -9.40 4.98 15.58
N GLU A 173 -9.41 4.46 16.81
CA GLU A 173 -10.06 3.19 17.13
C GLU A 173 -11.56 3.23 16.79
N ASN A 174 -12.26 4.27 17.22
CA ASN A 174 -13.69 4.45 16.91
C ASN A 174 -13.92 4.50 15.38
N ARG A 175 -13.10 5.25 14.64
CA ARG A 175 -13.21 5.32 13.16
C ARG A 175 -12.93 3.99 12.46
N LEU A 176 -12.01 3.19 12.96
CA LEU A 176 -11.68 1.89 12.38
C LEU A 176 -12.72 0.82 12.68
N SER A 177 -13.44 0.91 13.80
CA SER A 177 -14.48 -0.03 14.20
C SER A 177 -15.83 0.22 13.54
N SER A 178 -16.16 1.48 13.20
CA SER A 178 -17.42 1.83 12.53
C SER A 178 -17.36 1.49 11.04
N ASN A 179 -18.46 1.00 10.48
CA ASN A 179 -18.63 0.83 9.04
C ASN A 179 -19.32 2.06 8.45
N ASP A 180 -19.14 2.28 7.12
CA ASP A 180 -19.88 3.29 6.40
C ASP A 180 -21.35 2.86 6.34
N SER A 181 -22.26 3.75 6.74
CA SER A 181 -23.71 3.52 6.69
C SER A 181 -24.26 3.96 5.34
N SER A 182 -25.24 3.23 4.80
CA SER A 182 -25.94 3.67 3.59
C SER A 182 -26.82 4.87 3.93
N PHE A 183 -26.75 5.92 3.11
CA PHE A 183 -27.55 7.13 3.30
C PHE A 183 -29.00 6.95 2.83
N ASP A 184 -29.22 6.14 1.79
CA ASP A 184 -30.52 5.96 1.13
C ASP A 184 -31.24 4.67 1.50
N ALA A 185 -30.56 3.73 2.17
CA ALA A 185 -31.17 2.45 2.53
C ALA A 185 -31.82 2.49 3.92
N PRO A 186 -33.07 2.00 4.07
CA PRO A 186 -33.67 1.83 5.38
C PRO A 186 -32.85 0.83 6.20
N VAL A 187 -32.66 1.12 7.48
CA VAL A 187 -32.01 0.18 8.41
C VAL A 187 -33.01 -0.93 8.74
N ASN A 188 -32.85 -2.10 8.12
CA ASN A 188 -33.67 -3.26 8.40
C ASN A 188 -33.28 -3.84 9.77
N THR A 189 -33.98 -3.47 10.82
CA THR A 189 -33.98 -4.18 12.08
C THR A 189 -34.97 -5.32 11.95
N GLY A 190 -34.49 -6.55 11.91
CA GLY A 190 -35.18 -7.78 11.54
C GLY A 190 -36.43 -8.21 12.35
N ASP A 191 -37.05 -7.34 13.13
CA ASP A 191 -38.33 -7.55 13.78
C ASP A 191 -39.37 -6.63 13.13
N GLY A 192 -40.30 -7.27 12.43
CA GLY A 192 -41.36 -6.63 11.67
C GLY A 192 -42.08 -5.49 12.38
N GLU A 193 -42.47 -4.48 11.59
CA GLU A 193 -43.40 -3.38 11.89
C GLU A 193 -42.89 -2.01 12.31
N SER A 194 -41.62 -1.67 12.16
CA SER A 194 -41.29 -0.23 12.07
C SER A 194 -40.49 0.01 10.79
N GLU A 195 -41.07 0.72 9.83
CA GLU A 195 -40.33 1.35 8.74
C GLU A 195 -39.35 2.34 9.35
N ILE A 196 -38.10 1.91 9.54
CA ILE A 196 -37.04 2.82 9.98
C ILE A 196 -36.70 3.68 8.79
N MET A 197 -36.99 4.96 8.92
CA MET A 197 -36.71 5.96 7.89
C MET A 197 -35.21 5.95 7.54
N ALA A 198 -34.91 6.03 6.25
CA ALA A 198 -33.53 6.19 5.80
C ALA A 198 -32.93 7.50 6.33
N PRO A 199 -31.61 7.56 6.58
CA PRO A 199 -30.95 8.81 7.03
C PRO A 199 -31.25 10.01 6.16
N SER A 200 -31.41 9.83 4.85
CA SER A 200 -31.82 10.88 3.90
C SER A 200 -33.18 11.52 4.16
N GLN A 201 -34.06 10.84 4.92
CA GLN A 201 -35.42 11.30 5.19
C GLN A 201 -35.55 12.16 6.44
N TYR A 202 -34.58 12.10 7.36
CA TYR A 202 -34.62 12.87 8.61
C TYR A 202 -33.45 13.82 8.83
N LEU A 203 -32.46 13.82 7.93
CA LEU A 203 -31.39 14.82 7.91
C LEU A 203 -31.85 16.01 7.10
N GLU A 204 -32.00 17.14 7.75
CA GLU A 204 -32.26 18.44 7.11
C GLU A 204 -30.93 19.04 6.59
N ASP A 205 -31.02 19.81 5.50
CA ASP A 205 -29.87 20.54 4.90
C ASP A 205 -29.36 21.67 5.81
#